data_2c9e9ae6d36c617b4dbf7996d18d8bab
#
_entry.id   2c9e9ae6d36c617b4dbf7996d18d8bab
#
_cell.length_a   1.000
_cell.length_b   1.000
_cell.length_c   1.000
_cell.angle_alpha   90.00
_cell.angle_beta   90.00
_cell.angle_gamma   90.00
#
_symmetry.space_group_name_H-M   'P 1'
#
loop_
_entity.id
_entity.type
_entity.pdbx_description
1 polymer ?
#
loop_
_entity_poly.entity_id
_entity_poly.type
_entity_poly.pdbx_seq_one_letter_code
_entity_poly.pdbx_strand_id
1 'polypeptide(L)'
;MDRSQSLNVPPYFDGSNYAFWKVRMRAFLCSIDEVVWDAVKIGWTKPEATKSTWDKAALAASNANSKALNAIFCDVSPDEFHWISHITVAKEAWQILETTYKGTKKVKDTKLQMLTT
;
A
#
# COMPACT_ATOMS: atom_id res chain seq x y z
N MET A 1 20.49 -1.72 -16.36
CA MET A 1 20.41 -1.45 -15.89
C MET A 1 19.65 -1.48 -15.46
N ASP A 2 19.44 -1.68 -15.32
CA ASP A 2 18.85 -1.52 -14.70
C ASP A 2 17.63 -2.14 -14.61
N ARG A 3 17.18 -3.02 -15.30
CA ARG A 3 16.03 -3.73 -15.20
C ARG A 3 16.01 -4.51 -13.99
N SER A 4 17.05 -5.17 -13.57
CA SER A 4 17.05 -5.93 -12.35
C SER A 4 16.85 -5.02 -11.16
N GLN A 5 17.33 -3.80 -11.23
CA GLN A 5 17.08 -2.88 -10.17
C GLN A 5 15.61 -2.54 -10.11
N SER A 6 14.99 -2.41 -11.27
CA SER A 6 13.57 -2.08 -11.31
C SER A 6 12.74 -3.18 -10.69
N LEU A 7 13.17 -4.42 -10.82
CA LEU A 7 12.41 -5.53 -10.25
C LEU A 7 12.53 -5.58 -8.75
N ASN A 8 13.58 -4.96 -8.19
CA ASN A 8 13.79 -4.95 -6.76
C ASN A 8 13.31 -3.68 -6.08
N VAL A 9 12.75 -2.79 -6.84
CA VAL A 9 12.28 -1.51 -6.33
C VAL A 9 10.78 -1.46 -6.48
N PRO A 10 10.05 -1.07 -5.45
CA PRO A 10 8.60 -0.96 -5.57
C PRO A 10 8.24 0.11 -6.58
N PRO A 11 7.09 0.00 -7.20
CA PRO A 11 6.66 0.98 -8.20
C PRO A 11 6.23 2.27 -7.51
N TYR A 12 6.54 3.39 -8.15
CA TYR A 12 6.19 4.69 -7.59
C TYR A 12 4.76 5.08 -8.01
N PHE A 13 4.02 5.63 -7.09
CA PHE A 13 2.65 6.06 -7.33
C PHE A 13 2.53 7.58 -7.28
N ASP A 14 2.07 8.18 -8.35
CA ASP A 14 1.92 9.63 -8.43
C ASP A 14 0.47 10.08 -8.53
N GLY A 15 -0.45 9.19 -8.33
CA GLY A 15 -1.87 9.53 -8.36
C GLY A 15 -2.52 9.31 -9.71
N SER A 16 -1.74 9.12 -10.76
CA SER A 16 -2.31 8.96 -12.10
C SER A 16 -2.25 7.54 -12.61
N ASN A 17 -1.48 6.70 -11.97
CA ASN A 17 -1.21 5.36 -12.47
C ASN A 17 -1.72 4.26 -11.53
N TYR A 18 -2.85 4.50 -10.88
CA TYR A 18 -3.31 3.59 -9.83
C TYR A 18 -3.48 2.14 -10.31
N ALA A 19 -4.12 1.94 -11.45
CA ALA A 19 -4.38 0.58 -11.92
C ALA A 19 -3.08 -0.20 -12.17
N PHE A 20 -2.09 0.48 -12.71
CA PHE A 20 -0.80 -0.11 -12.98
C PHE A 20 -0.05 -0.31 -11.66
N TRP A 21 -0.07 0.70 -10.81
CA TRP A 21 0.66 0.67 -9.55
C TRP A 21 0.20 -0.46 -8.64
N LYS A 22 -1.11 -0.65 -8.51
CA LYS A 22 -1.60 -1.64 -7.55
C LYS A 22 -1.18 -3.05 -7.92
N VAL A 23 -1.12 -3.36 -9.20
CA VAL A 23 -0.71 -4.69 -9.63
C VAL A 23 0.77 -4.90 -9.37
N ARG A 24 1.57 -3.88 -9.68
CA ARG A 24 3.01 -3.96 -9.47
C ARG A 24 3.37 -3.98 -8.00
N MET A 25 2.69 -3.18 -7.20
CA MET A 25 2.96 -3.15 -5.76
C MET A 25 2.57 -4.48 -5.11
N ARG A 26 1.46 -5.06 -5.54
CA ARG A 26 1.07 -6.36 -5.02
C ARG A 26 2.16 -7.39 -5.33
N ALA A 27 2.64 -7.39 -6.56
CA ALA A 27 3.69 -8.34 -6.95
C ALA A 27 4.96 -8.08 -6.14
N PHE A 28 5.29 -6.83 -5.90
CA PHE A 28 6.46 -6.50 -5.12
C PHE A 28 6.32 -7.03 -3.68
N LEU A 29 5.18 -6.81 -3.05
CA LEU A 29 4.96 -7.27 -1.68
C LEU A 29 5.00 -8.79 -1.60
N CYS A 30 4.41 -9.47 -2.57
CA CYS A 30 4.46 -10.92 -2.61
C CYS A 30 5.89 -11.42 -2.76
N SER A 31 6.73 -10.67 -3.45
CA SER A 31 8.11 -11.08 -3.65
C SER A 31 8.94 -10.96 -2.39
N ILE A 32 8.53 -10.11 -1.45
CA ILE A 32 9.21 -10.00 -0.18
C ILE A 32 8.86 -11.24 0.63
N ASP A 33 7.55 -11.51 0.74
CA ASP A 33 7.07 -12.67 1.46
C ASP A 33 5.55 -12.63 1.30
N GLU A 34 4.93 -13.77 1.14
CA GLU A 34 3.49 -13.79 0.99
C GLU A 34 2.77 -13.26 2.23
N VAL A 35 3.40 -13.40 3.38
CA VAL A 35 2.84 -12.89 4.62
C VAL A 35 2.74 -11.37 4.57
N VAL A 36 3.67 -10.72 3.86
CA VAL A 36 3.65 -9.26 3.72
C VAL A 36 2.42 -8.85 2.90
N TRP A 37 2.13 -9.56 1.82
CA TRP A 37 0.94 -9.27 1.04
C TRP A 37 -0.32 -9.60 1.85
N ASP A 38 -0.27 -10.67 2.66
CA ASP A 38 -1.43 -11.01 3.49
C ASP A 38 -1.78 -9.89 4.47
N ALA A 39 -0.77 -9.15 4.92
CA ALA A 39 -1.04 -8.02 5.82
C ALA A 39 -1.90 -6.97 5.15
N VAL A 40 -1.78 -6.83 3.83
CA VAL A 40 -2.61 -5.90 3.08
C VAL A 40 -3.95 -6.53 2.75
N LYS A 41 -3.93 -7.76 2.28
CA LYS A 41 -5.14 -8.43 1.83
C LYS A 41 -6.08 -8.76 2.97
N ILE A 42 -5.56 -9.37 4.00
CA ILE A 42 -6.36 -9.82 5.13
C ILE A 42 -6.41 -8.76 6.23
N GLY A 43 -5.31 -8.08 6.43
CA GLY A 43 -5.21 -7.05 7.45
C GLY A 43 -4.47 -7.53 8.67
N TRP A 44 -4.28 -6.64 9.62
CA TRP A 44 -3.57 -6.95 10.86
C TRP A 44 -4.20 -6.13 11.97
N THR A 45 -4.40 -6.77 13.11
CA THR A 45 -4.92 -6.11 14.28
C THR A 45 -3.88 -6.25 15.38
N LYS A 46 -3.48 -5.12 15.95
CA LYS A 46 -2.49 -5.15 17.02
C LYS A 46 -3.04 -5.91 18.21
N PRO A 47 -2.31 -6.90 18.73
CA PRO A 47 -2.76 -7.62 19.91
C PRO A 47 -2.84 -6.68 21.10
N GLU A 48 -3.79 -6.90 21.97
CA GLU A 48 -3.94 -6.06 23.16
C GLU A 48 -2.92 -6.40 24.22
N ALA A 49 -2.38 -7.60 24.17
CA ALA A 49 -1.39 -8.01 25.14
C ALA A 49 -0.08 -7.23 24.97
N THR A 50 0.69 -7.17 26.04
CA THR A 50 1.98 -6.50 26.00
C THR A 50 2.87 -7.16 24.96
N LYS A 51 3.56 -6.38 24.17
CA LYS A 51 4.37 -6.89 23.10
C LYS A 51 5.36 -7.96 23.54
N SER A 52 5.89 -7.82 24.74
CA SER A 52 6.85 -8.80 25.24
C SER A 52 6.25 -10.18 25.42
N THR A 53 4.92 -10.30 25.43
CA THR A 53 4.26 -11.59 25.58
C THR A 53 3.76 -12.15 24.24
N TRP A 54 4.02 -11.45 23.13
CA TRP A 54 3.55 -11.92 21.84
C TRP A 54 4.34 -13.14 21.43
N ASP A 55 3.67 -14.11 20.81
CA ASP A 55 4.35 -15.28 20.33
C ASP A 55 4.99 -14.97 18.98
N LYS A 56 5.65 -15.95 18.41
CA LYS A 56 6.36 -15.80 17.18
C LYS A 56 5.44 -15.39 16.04
N ALA A 57 4.28 -15.99 16.01
CA ALA A 57 3.31 -15.68 14.93
C ALA A 57 2.84 -14.24 15.03
N ALA A 58 2.60 -13.75 16.24
CA ALA A 58 2.15 -12.38 16.42
C ALA A 58 3.24 -11.40 16.00
N LEU A 59 4.48 -11.70 16.33
CA LEU A 59 5.59 -10.84 15.95
C LEU A 59 5.79 -10.85 14.44
N ALA A 60 5.64 -12.00 13.82
CA ALA A 60 5.80 -12.11 12.36
C ALA A 60 4.72 -11.31 11.65
N ALA A 61 3.49 -11.37 12.15
CA ALA A 61 2.39 -10.63 11.55
C ALA A 61 2.60 -9.12 11.67
N SER A 62 3.10 -8.69 12.82
CA SER A 62 3.39 -7.28 13.04
C SER A 62 4.49 -6.80 12.10
N ASN A 63 5.53 -7.61 11.92
CA ASN A 63 6.61 -7.26 11.03
C ASN A 63 6.14 -7.21 9.58
N ALA A 64 5.26 -8.12 9.21
CA ALA A 64 4.72 -8.14 7.85
C ALA A 64 3.92 -6.87 7.58
N ASN A 65 3.11 -6.45 8.55
CA ASN A 65 2.36 -5.21 8.42
C ASN A 65 3.31 -4.02 8.27
N SER A 66 4.36 -3.98 9.05
CA SER A 66 5.31 -2.88 8.99
C SER A 66 6.05 -2.84 7.65
N LYS A 67 6.41 -3.99 7.12
CA LYS A 67 7.10 -4.03 5.83
C LYS A 67 6.18 -3.57 4.71
N ALA A 68 4.93 -4.01 4.74
CA ALA A 68 3.98 -3.61 3.72
C ALA A 68 3.70 -2.11 3.79
N LEU A 69 3.50 -1.61 5.00
CA LEU A 69 3.21 -0.20 5.19
C LEU A 69 4.40 0.66 4.76
N ASN A 70 5.60 0.24 5.09
CA ASN A 70 6.79 0.98 4.71
C ASN A 70 6.94 1.02 3.19
N ALA A 71 6.68 -0.10 2.51
CA ALA A 71 6.78 -0.12 1.06
C ALA A 71 5.79 0.86 0.45
N ILE A 72 4.57 0.91 0.99
CA ILE A 72 3.58 1.84 0.48
C ILE A 72 4.00 3.27 0.75
N PHE A 73 4.43 3.56 1.97
CA PHE A 73 4.83 4.92 2.34
C PHE A 73 6.00 5.44 1.50
N CYS A 74 6.95 4.59 1.19
CA CYS A 74 8.14 5.03 0.49
C CYS A 74 7.93 5.25 -1.00
N ASP A 75 6.84 4.75 -1.53
CA ASP A 75 6.67 4.77 -2.97
C ASP A 75 5.45 5.52 -3.46
N VAL A 76 4.96 6.43 -2.67
CA VAL A 76 3.87 7.32 -3.10
C VAL A 76 4.40 8.74 -3.05
N SER A 77 3.80 9.61 -3.84
CA SER A 77 4.22 11.01 -3.85
C SER A 77 3.79 11.68 -2.55
N PRO A 78 4.34 12.86 -2.25
CA PRO A 78 3.98 13.57 -1.01
C PRO A 78 2.48 13.80 -0.87
N ASP A 79 1.79 14.03 -1.97
CA ASP A 79 0.35 14.26 -1.90
C ASP A 79 -0.38 13.02 -1.44
N GLU A 80 -0.04 11.85 -1.98
CA GLU A 80 -0.68 10.62 -1.57
C GLU A 80 -0.26 10.23 -0.16
N PHE A 81 1.00 10.48 0.17
CA PHE A 81 1.49 10.15 1.51
C PHE A 81 0.70 10.92 2.57
N HIS A 82 0.33 12.16 2.27
CA HIS A 82 -0.42 12.97 3.20
C HIS A 82 -1.70 12.27 3.68
N TRP A 83 -2.36 11.54 2.77
CA TRP A 83 -3.61 10.87 3.12
C TRP A 83 -3.42 9.66 4.02
N ILE A 84 -2.24 9.06 3.99
CA ILE A 84 -2.04 7.81 4.71
C ILE A 84 -0.97 7.88 5.79
N SER A 85 -0.35 9.03 5.98
CA SER A 85 0.80 9.14 6.88
C SER A 85 0.51 8.75 8.32
N HIS A 86 -0.73 8.85 8.75
CA HIS A 86 -1.08 8.52 10.14
C HIS A 86 -1.60 7.10 10.29
N ILE A 87 -1.64 6.36 9.20
CA ILE A 87 -2.19 5.00 9.24
C ILE A 87 -1.11 4.02 9.71
N THR A 88 -1.50 3.06 10.53
CA THR A 88 -0.57 2.08 11.06
C THR A 88 -0.85 0.66 10.57
N VAL A 89 -1.91 0.48 9.79
CA VAL A 89 -2.28 -0.83 9.26
C VAL A 89 -2.21 -0.78 7.75
N ALA A 90 -1.39 -1.63 7.16
CA ALA A 90 -1.16 -1.59 5.72
C ALA A 90 -2.46 -1.74 4.93
N LYS A 91 -3.36 -2.59 5.38
CA LYS A 91 -4.64 -2.77 4.69
C LYS A 91 -5.42 -1.47 4.62
N GLU A 92 -5.41 -0.70 5.69
CA GLU A 92 -6.14 0.57 5.70
C GLU A 92 -5.51 1.58 4.75
N ALA A 93 -4.18 1.65 4.71
CA ALA A 93 -3.51 2.55 3.80
C ALA A 93 -3.84 2.18 2.36
N TRP A 94 -3.82 0.88 2.06
CA TRP A 94 -4.15 0.39 0.73
C TRP A 94 -5.58 0.77 0.36
N GLN A 95 -6.50 0.59 1.30
CA GLN A 95 -7.91 0.88 1.04
C GLN A 95 -8.17 2.37 0.82
N ILE A 96 -7.45 3.22 1.52
CA ILE A 96 -7.58 4.66 1.32
C ILE A 96 -7.13 5.01 -0.09
N LEU A 97 -6.01 4.49 -0.54
CA LEU A 97 -5.53 4.75 -1.88
C LEU A 97 -6.50 4.18 -2.91
N GLU A 98 -7.00 3.00 -2.66
CA GLU A 98 -7.93 2.37 -3.58
C GLU A 98 -9.21 3.19 -3.70
N THR A 99 -9.77 3.59 -2.58
CA THR A 99 -11.00 4.35 -2.59
C THR A 99 -10.80 5.71 -3.26
N THR A 100 -9.70 6.35 -2.96
CA THR A 100 -9.41 7.66 -3.51
C THR A 100 -9.16 7.64 -5.00
N TYR A 101 -8.32 6.73 -5.46
CA TYR A 101 -7.86 6.76 -6.83
C TYR A 101 -8.63 5.89 -7.80
N LYS A 102 -9.25 4.86 -7.31
CA LYS A 102 -10.11 4.06 -8.14
C LYS A 102 -11.33 4.90 -8.50
N GLY A 103 -11.86 5.61 -7.51
CA GLY A 103 -12.98 6.49 -7.74
C GLY A 103 -12.59 7.70 -8.56
N THR A 104 -11.38 8.17 -8.36
CA THR A 104 -10.89 9.32 -9.05
C THR A 104 -10.80 9.11 -10.54
N LYS A 105 -10.43 7.91 -10.93
CA LYS A 105 -10.34 7.63 -12.32
C LYS A 105 -11.68 7.87 -12.99
N LYS A 106 -12.74 7.40 -12.35
CA LYS A 106 -14.05 7.56 -12.86
C LYS A 106 -14.45 9.00 -12.87
N VAL A 107 -14.17 9.69 -11.80
CA VAL A 107 -14.48 11.08 -11.67
C VAL A 107 -13.72 11.87 -12.69
N LYS A 108 -12.47 11.51 -12.92
CA LYS A 108 -11.66 12.20 -13.85
C LYS A 108 -12.21 12.07 -15.25
N ASP A 109 -12.65 10.89 -15.61
CA ASP A 109 -13.25 10.69 -16.90
C ASP A 109 -14.48 11.57 -17.05
N THR A 110 -15.25 11.67 -16.01
CA THR A 110 -16.44 12.47 -16.03
C THR A 110 -16.07 13.92 -16.12
N LYS A 111 -15.06 14.32 -15.37
CA LYS A 111 -14.67 15.64 -15.36
C LYS A 111 -14.14 16.14 -16.61
N LEU A 112 -13.48 15.35 -17.37
CA LEU A 112 -13.00 15.79 -18.59
C LEU A 112 -14.13 16.29 -19.34
N GLN A 113 -15.27 15.84 -18.97
CA GLN A 113 -16.38 16.28 -19.58
C GLN A 113 -16.94 17.34 -18.90
N MET A 114 -17.02 17.34 -17.70
CA MET A 114 -17.66 18.34 -17.05
C MET A 114 -16.81 19.33 -16.59
N LEU A 115 -15.67 19.12 -16.52
CA LEU A 115 -14.92 19.99 -15.89
C LEU A 115 -14.66 20.87 -16.62
N THR A 116 -14.75 20.39 -17.12
CA THR A 116 -14.97 20.61 -17.23
C THR A 116 -15.78 20.89 -16.42
N THR A 117 -16.00 20.54 -15.76
CA THR A 117 -16.66 20.91 -14.80
C THR A 117 -16.18 20.62 -13.91
#